data_a2cc78137fa244a2e4078220fe849c56
#
_entry.id   a2cc78137fa244a2e4078220fe849c56
#
_cell.length_a   1.000
_cell.length_b   1.000
_cell.length_c   1.000
_cell.angle_alpha   90.00
_cell.angle_beta   90.00
_cell.angle_gamma   90.00
#
_symmetry.space_group_name_H-M   'P 1'
#
loop_
_entity.id
_entity.type
_entity.pdbx_description
1 polymer ?
#
loop_
_entity_poly.entity_id
_entity_poly.type
_entity_poly.pdbx_seq_one_letter_code
_entity_poly.pdbx_strand_id
1 'polypeptide(L)'
;LSEDNRWAFTKHGRFLASTIPLPGGYAEKGLVIKVGENEEASVCYDLSRLNLMAAWSGGFLEFHQARFGLIRHLRPVGSMLFHNQSGLGWNSSELHFRGLYSHADRQVLAFRIGQTDLLESPWLEKSDATAAICRDFQIGPNSSQLMIPISSIGGGRAVNEQEINGIPIQAVAIDNGLVAAAVIGGSSKAKIRMQDQQLWLVLEKNEKPDRFKVLIW
;
A
#
# COMPACT_ATOMS: atom_id res chain seq x y z
N LEU A 1 12.78 -15.14 -32.29
CA LEU A 1 11.67 -14.42 -31.66
C LEU A 1 11.72 -13.01 -32.19
N SER A 2 10.72 -12.60 -33.01
CA SER A 2 10.62 -11.22 -33.45
C SER A 2 10.39 -10.33 -32.22
N GLU A 3 11.22 -9.31 -32.02
CA GLU A 3 10.99 -8.26 -31.03
C GLU A 3 9.76 -7.46 -31.46
N ASP A 4 8.65 -7.69 -30.79
CA ASP A 4 7.40 -6.99 -31.04
C ASP A 4 7.17 -5.95 -29.93
N ASN A 5 7.63 -4.72 -30.18
CA ASN A 5 7.55 -3.61 -29.24
C ASN A 5 6.11 -3.08 -29.04
N ARG A 6 5.10 -3.58 -29.73
CA ARG A 6 3.71 -3.09 -29.63
C ARG A 6 3.19 -3.12 -28.21
N TRP A 7 3.60 -4.09 -27.41
CA TRP A 7 3.13 -4.29 -26.04
C TRP A 7 3.77 -3.35 -25.01
N ALA A 8 4.97 -2.85 -25.29
CA ALA A 8 5.66 -1.89 -24.42
C ALA A 8 4.91 -0.56 -24.29
N PHE A 9 4.10 -0.22 -25.29
CA PHE A 9 3.37 1.05 -25.36
C PHE A 9 1.85 0.89 -25.18
N THR A 10 1.39 -0.30 -24.78
CA THR A 10 -0.05 -0.52 -24.54
C THR A 10 -0.51 0.31 -23.36
N LYS A 11 -1.56 1.11 -23.58
CA LYS A 11 -2.22 1.83 -22.49
C LYS A 11 -3.00 0.82 -21.64
N HIS A 12 -2.42 0.46 -20.51
CA HIS A 12 -3.11 -0.32 -19.50
C HIS A 12 -4.05 0.59 -18.72
N GLY A 13 -5.18 0.05 -18.28
CA GLY A 13 -6.10 0.76 -17.41
C GLY A 13 -5.45 1.19 -16.08
N ARG A 14 -6.26 1.68 -15.16
CA ARG A 14 -5.77 2.16 -13.85
C ARG A 14 -5.28 1.05 -12.93
N PHE A 15 -5.55 -0.20 -13.21
CA PHE A 15 -5.06 -1.33 -12.41
C PHE A 15 -4.76 -2.54 -13.27
N LEU A 16 -3.92 -3.42 -12.72
CA LEU A 16 -3.57 -4.70 -13.34
C LEU A 16 -3.28 -5.73 -12.25
N ALA A 17 -3.82 -6.94 -12.45
CA ALA A 17 -3.56 -8.08 -11.56
C ALA A 17 -2.54 -9.03 -12.17
N SER A 18 -1.48 -9.35 -11.43
CA SER A 18 -0.42 -10.30 -11.83
C SER A 18 0.43 -10.69 -10.63
N THR A 19 1.26 -11.69 -10.76
CA THR A 19 2.39 -11.90 -9.84
C THR A 19 3.45 -10.83 -10.07
N ILE A 20 3.79 -10.08 -9.05
CA ILE A 20 4.72 -8.94 -9.14
C ILE A 20 5.95 -9.19 -8.25
N PRO A 21 7.17 -9.27 -8.82
CA PRO A 21 8.40 -9.28 -8.06
C PRO A 21 8.67 -7.89 -7.46
N LEU A 22 8.97 -7.85 -6.17
CA LEU A 22 9.25 -6.65 -5.38
C LEU A 22 10.54 -6.86 -4.60
N PRO A 23 11.21 -5.80 -4.09
CA PRO A 23 12.43 -5.97 -3.28
C PRO A 23 12.24 -6.88 -2.06
N GLY A 24 11.06 -6.87 -1.44
CA GLY A 24 10.71 -7.71 -0.28
C GLY A 24 10.22 -9.12 -0.62
N GLY A 25 10.27 -9.54 -1.90
CA GLY A 25 9.75 -10.84 -2.39
C GLY A 25 8.65 -10.66 -3.44
N TYR A 26 7.71 -11.59 -3.50
CA TYR A 26 6.64 -11.57 -4.50
C TYR A 26 5.30 -11.17 -3.88
N ALA A 27 4.54 -10.35 -4.59
CA ALA A 27 3.10 -10.27 -4.44
C ALA A 27 2.48 -11.34 -5.37
N GLU A 28 2.18 -12.52 -4.83
CA GLU A 28 1.72 -13.65 -5.65
C GLU A 28 0.37 -13.40 -6.30
N LYS A 29 -0.56 -12.81 -5.56
CA LYS A 29 -1.84 -12.29 -6.06
C LYS A 29 -1.80 -10.77 -6.09
N GLY A 30 -0.80 -10.25 -6.82
CA GLY A 30 -0.54 -8.82 -6.92
C GLY A 30 -1.65 -8.10 -7.65
N LEU A 31 -2.10 -6.98 -7.09
CA LEU A 31 -2.97 -6.00 -7.73
C LEU A 31 -2.24 -4.67 -7.72
N VAL A 32 -1.80 -4.22 -8.88
CA VAL A 32 -1.14 -2.92 -9.05
C VAL A 32 -2.16 -1.89 -9.46
N ILE A 33 -2.16 -0.75 -8.79
CA ILE A 33 -3.09 0.37 -9.00
C ILE A 33 -2.27 1.64 -9.23
N LYS A 34 -2.58 2.37 -10.28
CA LYS A 34 -2.06 3.72 -10.52
C LYS A 34 -2.82 4.72 -9.65
N VAL A 35 -2.09 5.59 -8.98
CA VAL A 35 -2.62 6.58 -8.05
C VAL A 35 -2.10 7.98 -8.37
N GLY A 36 -2.87 9.01 -7.98
CA GLY A 36 -2.62 10.39 -8.34
C GLY A 36 -3.48 10.86 -9.51
N GLU A 37 -3.66 12.16 -9.64
CA GLU A 37 -4.50 12.77 -10.68
C GLU A 37 -4.02 12.42 -12.10
N ASN A 38 -2.69 12.43 -12.29
CA ASN A 38 -2.02 12.10 -13.54
C ASN A 38 -1.32 10.75 -13.53
N GLU A 39 -1.72 9.82 -12.63
CA GLU A 39 -1.14 8.49 -12.51
C GLU A 39 0.38 8.51 -12.15
N GLU A 40 0.81 9.46 -11.32
CA GLU A 40 2.22 9.74 -11.03
C GLU A 40 2.89 8.69 -10.16
N ALA A 41 2.10 7.89 -9.44
CA ALA A 41 2.60 6.80 -8.63
C ALA A 41 1.78 5.53 -8.84
N SER A 42 2.33 4.43 -8.36
CA SER A 42 1.69 3.11 -8.39
C SER A 42 1.82 2.45 -7.04
N VAL A 43 0.82 1.66 -6.67
CA VAL A 43 0.81 0.85 -5.45
C VAL A 43 0.53 -0.59 -5.81
N CYS A 44 1.12 -1.53 -5.08
CA CYS A 44 0.91 -2.96 -5.27
C CYS A 44 0.40 -3.61 -3.99
N TYR A 45 -0.78 -4.23 -4.07
CA TYR A 45 -1.34 -5.06 -3.00
C TYR A 45 -1.06 -6.54 -3.26
N ASP A 46 -0.83 -7.31 -2.22
CA ASP A 46 -0.99 -8.76 -2.25
C ASP A 46 -2.39 -9.12 -1.72
N LEU A 47 -3.26 -9.57 -2.61
CA LEU A 47 -4.64 -9.92 -2.27
C LEU A 47 -4.76 -11.20 -1.44
N SER A 48 -3.71 -12.02 -1.36
CA SER A 48 -3.70 -13.20 -0.47
C SER A 48 -3.52 -12.81 1.00
N ARG A 49 -2.89 -11.66 1.26
CA ARG A 49 -2.60 -11.12 2.59
C ARG A 49 -3.35 -9.83 2.89
N LEU A 50 -4.11 -9.34 1.90
CA LEU A 50 -4.83 -8.07 1.95
C LEU A 50 -3.94 -6.90 2.40
N ASN A 51 -2.70 -6.87 1.91
CA ASN A 51 -1.71 -5.89 2.34
C ASN A 51 -1.12 -5.11 1.17
N LEU A 52 -0.87 -3.82 1.42
CA LEU A 52 -0.08 -2.98 0.53
C LEU A 52 1.40 -3.40 0.64
N MET A 53 1.93 -3.97 -0.45
CA MET A 53 3.28 -4.53 -0.48
C MET A 53 4.34 -3.52 -0.87
N ALA A 54 4.00 -2.57 -1.74
CA ALA A 54 4.95 -1.56 -2.21
C ALA A 54 4.24 -0.37 -2.83
N ALA A 55 4.96 0.75 -2.88
CA ALA A 55 4.61 1.91 -3.68
C ALA A 55 5.86 2.45 -4.40
N TRP A 56 5.67 2.98 -5.62
CA TRP A 56 6.73 3.59 -6.42
C TRP A 56 6.17 4.74 -7.24
N SER A 57 7.06 5.64 -7.70
CA SER A 57 6.73 6.80 -8.54
C SER A 57 7.49 6.77 -9.85
N GLY A 58 6.98 7.50 -10.85
CA GLY A 58 7.65 7.69 -12.14
C GLY A 58 7.38 6.60 -13.17
N GLY A 59 6.45 5.69 -12.92
CA GLY A 59 6.07 4.67 -13.90
C GLY A 59 5.07 3.66 -13.37
N PHE A 60 4.72 2.70 -14.22
CA PHE A 60 3.77 1.63 -13.88
C PHE A 60 4.49 0.28 -13.83
N LEU A 61 4.39 -0.49 -14.91
CA LEU A 61 4.96 -1.83 -15.03
C LEU A 61 5.67 -1.98 -16.37
N GLU A 62 6.80 -2.65 -16.35
CA GLU A 62 7.50 -3.07 -17.56
C GLU A 62 6.93 -4.40 -18.06
N PHE A 63 6.56 -4.40 -19.35
CA PHE A 63 6.11 -5.58 -20.07
C PHE A 63 7.24 -6.09 -20.95
N HIS A 64 7.40 -7.40 -21.04
CA HIS A 64 8.37 -7.99 -21.93
C HIS A 64 7.99 -7.72 -23.39
N GLN A 65 8.98 -7.42 -24.24
CA GLN A 65 8.77 -7.05 -25.64
C GLN A 65 8.27 -8.22 -26.53
N ALA A 66 8.42 -9.46 -26.09
CA ALA A 66 8.02 -10.64 -26.83
C ALA A 66 6.81 -11.35 -26.20
N ARG A 67 6.06 -12.12 -27.03
CA ARG A 67 4.89 -12.93 -26.63
C ARG A 67 3.88 -12.14 -25.79
N PHE A 68 3.41 -11.02 -26.31
CA PHE A 68 2.37 -10.21 -25.67
C PHE A 68 2.74 -9.70 -24.28
N GLY A 69 4.03 -9.50 -23.99
CA GLY A 69 4.49 -9.02 -22.69
C GLY A 69 4.55 -10.10 -21.60
N LEU A 70 4.21 -11.35 -21.88
CA LEU A 70 3.93 -12.39 -20.88
C LEU A 70 5.04 -13.44 -20.67
N ILE A 71 6.23 -13.25 -21.26
CA ILE A 71 7.34 -14.22 -21.08
C ILE A 71 7.94 -14.16 -19.68
N ARG A 72 7.92 -13.01 -19.02
CA ARG A 72 8.49 -12.77 -17.70
C ARG A 72 7.45 -12.10 -16.81
N HIS A 73 7.66 -12.17 -15.51
CA HIS A 73 6.89 -11.38 -14.56
C HIS A 73 7.01 -9.90 -14.87
N LEU A 74 5.89 -9.20 -14.76
CA LEU A 74 5.84 -7.74 -14.84
C LEU A 74 6.66 -7.13 -13.70
N ARG A 75 7.42 -6.07 -13.98
CA ARG A 75 8.28 -5.42 -12.99
C ARG A 75 7.85 -3.98 -12.78
N PRO A 76 7.88 -3.47 -11.54
CA PRO A 76 7.75 -2.04 -11.27
C PRO A 76 8.77 -1.22 -12.06
N VAL A 77 8.32 -0.09 -12.61
CA VAL A 77 9.16 0.90 -13.30
C VAL A 77 9.10 2.20 -12.52
N GLY A 78 10.28 2.74 -12.20
CA GLY A 78 10.40 4.00 -11.47
C GLY A 78 11.14 3.85 -10.14
N SER A 79 10.95 4.83 -9.26
CA SER A 79 11.62 4.89 -7.96
C SER A 79 10.75 4.29 -6.87
N MET A 80 11.24 3.27 -6.17
CA MET A 80 10.58 2.67 -5.03
C MET A 80 10.51 3.68 -3.87
N LEU A 81 9.31 3.92 -3.37
CA LEU A 81 9.05 4.78 -2.22
C LEU A 81 9.16 3.99 -0.92
N PHE A 82 8.50 2.85 -0.85
CA PHE A 82 8.62 1.89 0.24
C PHE A 82 8.18 0.49 -0.22
N HIS A 83 8.53 -0.51 0.57
CA HIS A 83 8.08 -1.88 0.36
C HIS A 83 7.93 -2.64 1.69
N ASN A 84 7.10 -3.68 1.67
CA ASN A 84 6.97 -4.65 2.74
C ASN A 84 7.59 -5.99 2.33
N GLN A 85 7.92 -6.82 3.30
CA GLN A 85 8.34 -8.20 3.04
C GLN A 85 7.13 -9.05 2.62
N SER A 86 7.35 -9.99 1.71
CA SER A 86 6.32 -10.94 1.31
C SER A 86 5.87 -11.81 2.48
N GLY A 87 4.61 -12.23 2.45
CA GLY A 87 4.01 -13.03 3.51
C GLY A 87 3.49 -12.23 4.70
N LEU A 88 3.83 -10.94 4.84
CA LEU A 88 3.24 -10.08 5.86
C LEU A 88 1.84 -9.63 5.44
N GLY A 89 0.96 -9.54 6.42
CA GLY A 89 -0.43 -9.10 6.23
C GLY A 89 -1.10 -8.80 7.57
N TRP A 90 -2.43 -8.77 7.57
CA TRP A 90 -3.19 -8.57 8.80
C TRP A 90 -2.93 -9.72 9.78
N ASN A 91 -2.95 -9.41 11.07
CA ASN A 91 -2.81 -10.39 12.15
C ASN A 91 -4.07 -11.26 12.35
N SER A 92 -4.59 -11.79 11.25
CA SER A 92 -5.78 -12.65 11.21
C SER A 92 -5.57 -13.75 10.18
N SER A 93 -6.10 -14.93 10.46
CA SER A 93 -6.14 -16.05 9.50
C SER A 93 -7.37 -16.00 8.58
N GLU A 94 -8.40 -15.24 8.94
CA GLU A 94 -9.63 -15.11 8.17
C GLU A 94 -9.58 -13.83 7.33
N LEU A 95 -8.96 -13.92 6.17
CA LEU A 95 -8.79 -12.81 5.24
C LEU A 95 -9.55 -13.08 3.95
N HIS A 96 -10.48 -12.20 3.60
CA HIS A 96 -11.30 -12.34 2.40
C HIS A 96 -11.25 -11.05 1.56
N PHE A 97 -10.74 -11.15 0.35
CA PHE A 97 -10.93 -10.11 -0.66
C PHE A 97 -12.36 -10.16 -1.17
N ARG A 98 -13.12 -9.08 -1.04
CA ARG A 98 -14.53 -8.99 -1.41
C ARG A 98 -14.75 -8.38 -2.78
N GLY A 99 -13.81 -7.54 -3.24
CA GLY A 99 -13.89 -6.94 -4.55
C GLY A 99 -13.09 -5.66 -4.71
N LEU A 100 -12.99 -5.22 -5.94
CA LEU A 100 -12.43 -3.94 -6.36
C LEU A 100 -13.53 -3.13 -7.02
N TYR A 101 -13.75 -1.92 -6.55
CA TYR A 101 -14.71 -0.99 -7.09
C TYR A 101 -13.98 0.20 -7.70
N SER A 102 -14.35 0.56 -8.93
CA SER A 102 -13.81 1.75 -9.60
C SER A 102 -14.85 2.88 -9.53
N HIS A 103 -14.43 4.03 -9.05
CA HIS A 103 -15.25 5.25 -9.03
C HIS A 103 -14.41 6.41 -9.55
N ALA A 104 -14.71 6.85 -10.77
CA ALA A 104 -13.91 7.83 -11.51
C ALA A 104 -12.43 7.40 -11.55
N ASP A 105 -11.53 8.19 -10.96
CA ASP A 105 -10.09 7.94 -10.88
C ASP A 105 -9.67 7.15 -9.62
N ARG A 106 -10.61 6.85 -8.73
CA ARG A 106 -10.35 6.12 -7.47
C ARG A 106 -10.65 4.65 -7.61
N GLN A 107 -9.83 3.84 -6.95
CA GLN A 107 -10.04 2.41 -6.77
C GLN A 107 -10.30 2.15 -5.29
N VAL A 108 -11.33 1.37 -4.98
CA VAL A 108 -11.70 1.00 -3.61
C VAL A 108 -11.64 -0.52 -3.49
N LEU A 109 -10.78 -0.99 -2.61
CA LEU A 109 -10.68 -2.40 -2.27
C LEU A 109 -11.62 -2.70 -1.09
N ALA A 110 -12.41 -3.74 -1.21
CA ALA A 110 -13.25 -4.23 -0.13
C ALA A 110 -12.66 -5.51 0.44
N PHE A 111 -12.49 -5.53 1.74
CA PHE A 111 -11.94 -6.65 2.51
C PHE A 111 -12.90 -7.08 3.62
N ARG A 112 -12.76 -8.32 4.06
CA ARG A 112 -13.29 -8.79 5.34
C ARG A 112 -12.16 -9.47 6.11
N ILE A 113 -11.99 -9.08 7.36
CA ILE A 113 -10.97 -9.58 8.29
C ILE A 113 -11.70 -10.12 9.51
N GLY A 114 -11.80 -11.45 9.60
CA GLY A 114 -12.71 -12.10 10.54
C GLY A 114 -14.15 -11.65 10.30
N GLN A 115 -14.74 -10.95 11.28
CA GLN A 115 -16.09 -10.39 11.18
C GLN A 115 -16.12 -8.89 10.81
N THR A 116 -14.95 -8.28 10.59
CA THR A 116 -14.83 -6.83 10.33
C THR A 116 -14.77 -6.56 8.83
N ASP A 117 -15.72 -5.80 8.32
CA ASP A 117 -15.68 -5.29 6.96
C ASP A 117 -14.80 -4.03 6.88
N LEU A 118 -14.05 -3.91 5.80
CA LEU A 118 -13.13 -2.81 5.57
C LEU A 118 -13.14 -2.40 4.11
N LEU A 119 -13.16 -1.08 3.88
CA LEU A 119 -12.88 -0.47 2.59
C LEU A 119 -11.57 0.29 2.68
N GLU A 120 -10.75 0.17 1.65
CA GLU A 120 -9.49 0.89 1.53
C GLU A 120 -9.37 1.51 0.14
N SER A 121 -9.06 2.80 0.08
CA SER A 121 -8.79 3.50 -1.17
C SER A 121 -7.39 4.09 -1.15
N PRO A 122 -6.44 3.55 -1.94
CA PRO A 122 -5.12 4.15 -2.06
C PRO A 122 -5.16 5.40 -2.93
N TRP A 123 -4.32 6.38 -2.58
CA TRP A 123 -4.14 7.59 -3.38
C TRP A 123 -2.75 8.19 -3.21
N LEU A 124 -2.38 9.12 -4.10
CA LEU A 124 -1.24 10.00 -3.93
C LEU A 124 -1.73 11.38 -3.50
N GLU A 125 -1.47 11.73 -2.24
CA GLU A 125 -1.68 13.10 -1.75
C GLU A 125 -0.43 13.93 -2.04
N LYS A 126 -0.61 15.15 -2.53
CA LYS A 126 0.47 16.06 -2.87
C LYS A 126 0.29 17.40 -2.18
N SER A 127 1.40 17.99 -1.76
CA SER A 127 1.54 19.39 -1.46
C SER A 127 2.72 19.97 -2.25
N ASP A 128 2.93 21.28 -2.18
CA ASP A 128 4.04 21.94 -2.90
C ASP A 128 5.43 21.35 -2.55
N ALA A 129 5.59 20.81 -1.36
CA ALA A 129 6.86 20.32 -0.86
C ALA A 129 6.96 18.79 -0.74
N THR A 130 5.86 18.06 -0.75
CA THR A 130 5.87 16.63 -0.37
C THR A 130 4.76 15.86 -1.08
N ALA A 131 5.05 14.62 -1.43
CA ALA A 131 4.06 13.65 -1.87
C ALA A 131 4.02 12.47 -0.89
N ALA A 132 2.83 11.98 -0.58
CA ALA A 132 2.62 10.86 0.33
C ALA A 132 1.62 9.85 -0.27
N ILE A 133 1.88 8.58 -0.08
CA ILE A 133 0.88 7.55 -0.34
C ILE A 133 -0.15 7.59 0.78
N CYS A 134 -1.38 7.88 0.41
CA CYS A 134 -2.53 7.89 1.29
C CYS A 134 -3.28 6.56 1.19
N ARG A 135 -3.62 5.98 2.32
CA ARG A 135 -4.55 4.86 2.44
C ARG A 135 -5.78 5.38 3.19
N ASP A 136 -6.89 5.63 2.49
CA ASP A 136 -8.16 6.07 3.09
C ASP A 136 -8.94 4.82 3.50
N PHE A 137 -9.17 4.68 4.81
CA PHE A 137 -9.83 3.53 5.41
C PHE A 137 -11.24 3.88 5.88
N GLN A 138 -12.18 2.99 5.60
CA GLN A 138 -13.45 2.90 6.30
C GLN A 138 -13.56 1.50 6.88
N ILE A 139 -13.60 1.39 8.20
CA ILE A 139 -13.63 0.12 8.92
C ILE A 139 -14.92 -0.03 9.71
N GLY A 140 -15.51 -1.20 9.66
CA GLY A 140 -16.63 -1.58 10.52
C GLY A 140 -16.19 -1.84 11.98
N PRO A 141 -17.14 -2.13 12.88
CA PRO A 141 -16.80 -2.51 14.24
C PRO A 141 -15.84 -3.69 14.28
N ASN A 142 -14.85 -3.65 15.17
CA ASN A 142 -13.90 -4.73 15.39
C ASN A 142 -13.86 -5.14 16.86
N SER A 143 -13.98 -6.44 17.11
CA SER A 143 -14.04 -7.00 18.46
C SER A 143 -12.68 -7.24 19.09
N SER A 144 -11.63 -7.25 18.29
CA SER A 144 -10.24 -7.46 18.71
C SER A 144 -9.32 -6.44 18.08
N GLN A 145 -8.11 -6.31 18.61
CA GLN A 145 -7.07 -5.51 17.99
C GLN A 145 -6.70 -6.08 16.62
N LEU A 146 -6.65 -5.22 15.60
CA LEU A 146 -6.18 -5.54 14.26
C LEU A 146 -4.86 -4.82 14.00
N MET A 147 -3.97 -5.50 13.32
CA MET A 147 -2.67 -4.94 12.94
C MET A 147 -2.38 -5.24 11.46
N ILE A 148 -1.87 -4.25 10.75
CA ILE A 148 -1.40 -4.40 9.37
C ILE A 148 -0.02 -3.75 9.22
N PRO A 149 0.94 -4.38 8.50
CA PRO A 149 2.21 -3.76 8.21
C PRO A 149 2.05 -2.58 7.25
N ILE A 150 2.76 -1.50 7.53
CA ILE A 150 2.79 -0.29 6.70
C ILE A 150 4.04 -0.28 5.84
N SER A 151 5.21 -0.42 6.45
CA SER A 151 6.49 -0.43 5.76
C SER A 151 7.53 -1.20 6.54
N SER A 152 8.28 -2.05 5.85
CA SER A 152 9.52 -2.63 6.38
C SER A 152 10.61 -1.57 6.44
N ILE A 153 11.36 -1.54 7.52
CA ILE A 153 12.38 -0.52 7.79
C ILE A 153 13.82 -1.08 7.83
N GLY A 154 13.98 -2.38 7.60
CA GLY A 154 15.26 -3.06 7.29
C GLY A 154 16.45 -2.61 8.13
N GLY A 155 16.57 -2.65 9.36
CA GLY A 155 17.70 -2.15 10.19
C GLY A 155 17.68 -0.65 10.45
N GLY A 156 16.65 0.05 10.00
CA GLY A 156 16.42 1.46 10.28
C GLY A 156 16.28 1.74 11.78
N ARG A 157 16.61 2.95 12.17
CA ARG A 157 16.45 3.43 13.56
C ARG A 157 15.25 4.34 13.66
N ALA A 158 14.43 4.15 14.70
CA ALA A 158 13.39 5.11 15.02
C ALA A 158 14.03 6.51 15.17
N VAL A 159 13.49 7.47 14.45
CA VAL A 159 13.65 8.86 14.78
C VAL A 159 12.61 9.14 15.85
N ASN A 160 12.90 10.02 16.81
CA ASN A 160 11.98 10.36 17.86
C ASN A 160 10.58 10.63 17.31
N GLU A 161 9.57 10.11 18.00
CA GLU A 161 8.19 10.41 17.68
C GLU A 161 8.02 11.95 17.69
N GLN A 162 7.50 12.47 16.59
CA GLN A 162 7.25 13.90 16.43
C GLN A 162 5.75 14.14 16.38
N GLU A 163 5.34 15.27 16.85
CA GLU A 163 3.96 15.73 16.74
C GLU A 163 3.92 17.01 15.90
N ILE A 164 3.12 16.99 14.85
CA ILE A 164 2.88 18.18 14.01
C ILE A 164 1.38 18.49 14.05
N ASN A 165 1.03 19.65 14.58
CA ASN A 165 -0.37 20.09 14.73
C ASN A 165 -1.27 19.07 15.46
N GLY A 166 -0.77 18.44 16.51
CA GLY A 166 -1.50 17.42 17.27
C GLY A 166 -1.56 16.04 16.62
N ILE A 167 -0.87 15.83 15.49
CA ILE A 167 -0.81 14.55 14.78
C ILE A 167 0.53 13.88 15.10
N PRO A 168 0.51 12.71 15.78
CA PRO A 168 1.72 11.95 16.02
C PRO A 168 2.25 11.34 14.71
N ILE A 169 3.53 11.55 14.43
CA ILE A 169 4.23 11.03 13.28
C ILE A 169 5.28 10.03 13.76
N GLN A 170 5.24 8.82 13.23
CA GLN A 170 6.30 7.85 13.38
C GLN A 170 7.24 7.95 12.19
N ALA A 171 8.49 8.29 12.45
CA ALA A 171 9.52 8.39 11.43
C ALA A 171 10.66 7.42 11.74
N VAL A 172 11.21 6.82 10.71
CA VAL A 172 12.32 5.87 10.79
C VAL A 172 13.37 6.21 9.74
N ALA A 173 14.59 6.42 10.20
CA ALA A 173 15.73 6.57 9.30
C ALA A 173 16.11 5.18 8.76
N ILE A 174 16.21 5.07 7.43
CA ILE A 174 16.68 3.91 6.70
C ILE A 174 17.95 4.28 5.93
N ASP A 175 18.67 3.29 5.38
CA ASP A 175 19.98 3.52 4.75
C ASP A 175 19.96 4.60 3.66
N ASN A 176 18.86 4.72 2.92
CA ASN A 176 18.75 5.64 1.78
C ASN A 176 17.75 6.79 2.02
N GLY A 177 17.37 7.08 3.28
CA GLY A 177 16.44 8.17 3.53
C GLY A 177 15.64 8.04 4.82
N LEU A 178 14.39 8.48 4.76
CA LEU A 178 13.44 8.48 5.85
C LEU A 178 12.12 7.88 5.38
N VAL A 179 11.55 6.99 6.14
CA VAL A 179 10.15 6.57 5.98
C VAL A 179 9.38 7.11 7.17
N ALA A 180 8.31 7.84 6.89
CA ALA A 180 7.43 8.36 7.92
C ALA A 180 5.99 7.95 7.66
N ALA A 181 5.22 7.79 8.74
CA ALA A 181 3.80 7.50 8.66
C ALA A 181 3.01 8.20 9.75
N ALA A 182 1.79 8.61 9.41
CA ALA A 182 0.85 9.23 10.33
C ALA A 182 -0.57 8.76 10.08
N VAL A 183 -1.41 8.80 11.12
CA VAL A 183 -2.87 8.61 11.02
C VAL A 183 -3.53 9.97 11.14
N ILE A 184 -4.43 10.26 10.18
CA ILE A 184 -5.19 11.51 10.14
C ILE A 184 -6.68 11.22 10.23
N GLY A 185 -7.38 11.93 11.12
CA GLY A 185 -8.81 11.75 11.34
C GLY A 185 -9.13 10.49 12.16
N GLY A 186 -10.41 10.12 12.17
CA GLY A 186 -10.91 8.97 12.90
C GLY A 186 -10.94 9.15 14.41
N SER A 187 -11.23 8.05 15.10
CA SER A 187 -11.11 7.95 16.54
C SER A 187 -9.64 7.74 16.93
N SER A 188 -9.29 8.04 18.19
CA SER A 188 -7.94 7.77 18.73
C SER A 188 -7.55 6.28 18.80
N LYS A 189 -8.34 5.40 18.17
CA LYS A 189 -8.17 3.95 18.15
C LYS A 189 -7.17 3.45 17.10
N ALA A 190 -6.88 4.26 16.07
CA ALA A 190 -5.89 3.94 15.05
C ALA A 190 -4.56 4.63 15.37
N LYS A 191 -3.44 3.89 15.38
CA LYS A 191 -2.11 4.40 15.72
C LYS A 191 -1.04 3.72 14.89
N ILE A 192 0.05 4.45 14.60
CA ILE A 192 1.26 3.85 14.04
C ILE A 192 2.16 3.42 15.20
N ARG A 193 2.72 2.22 15.11
CA ARG A 193 3.73 1.72 16.06
C ARG A 193 4.89 1.09 15.30
N MET A 194 6.08 1.24 15.83
CA MET A 194 7.26 0.53 15.37
C MET A 194 7.46 -0.71 16.24
N GLN A 195 7.58 -1.87 15.61
CA GLN A 195 7.87 -3.13 16.25
C GLN A 195 8.61 -4.05 15.26
N ASP A 196 9.64 -4.74 15.71
CA ASP A 196 10.38 -5.78 14.95
C ASP A 196 10.82 -5.31 13.55
N GLN A 197 11.42 -4.13 13.46
CA GLN A 197 11.89 -3.50 12.21
C GLN A 197 10.77 -3.29 11.16
N GLN A 198 9.57 -3.05 11.66
CA GLN A 198 8.38 -2.83 10.86
C GLN A 198 7.54 -1.70 11.45
N LEU A 199 7.00 -0.83 10.60
CA LEU A 199 5.92 0.09 10.97
C LEU A 199 4.58 -0.65 10.83
N TRP A 200 3.77 -0.56 11.87
CA TRP A 200 2.46 -1.17 11.96
C TRP A 200 1.38 -0.12 12.14
N LEU A 201 0.29 -0.26 11.40
CA LEU A 201 -0.99 0.34 11.79
C LEU A 201 -1.64 -0.60 12.80
N VAL A 202 -1.91 -0.09 13.98
CA VAL A 202 -2.59 -0.79 15.06
C VAL A 202 -3.97 -0.16 15.23
N LEU A 203 -5.01 -0.97 15.10
CA LEU A 203 -6.41 -0.60 15.30
C LEU A 203 -6.88 -1.27 16.56
N GLU A 204 -7.12 -0.47 17.60
CA GLU A 204 -7.65 -0.98 18.86
C GLU A 204 -9.12 -1.40 18.68
N LYS A 205 -9.62 -2.28 19.58
CA LYS A 205 -11.02 -2.67 19.60
C LYS A 205 -11.93 -1.43 19.55
N ASN A 206 -12.90 -1.45 18.63
CA ASN A 206 -13.87 -0.38 18.46
C ASN A 206 -15.25 -0.95 18.11
N GLU A 207 -16.27 -0.61 18.89
CA GLU A 207 -17.64 -1.06 18.69
C GLU A 207 -18.41 -0.24 17.64
N LYS A 208 -17.83 0.86 17.20
CA LYS A 208 -18.40 1.74 16.17
C LYS A 208 -17.55 1.73 14.91
N PRO A 209 -18.16 1.93 13.73
CA PRO A 209 -17.40 2.17 12.52
C PRO A 209 -16.48 3.37 12.67
N ASP A 210 -15.35 3.34 11.99
CA ASP A 210 -14.37 4.43 11.98
C ASP A 210 -13.91 4.74 10.54
N ARG A 211 -13.46 5.97 10.32
CA ARG A 211 -12.88 6.41 9.06
C ARG A 211 -11.66 7.28 9.34
N PHE A 212 -10.53 6.93 8.73
CA PHE A 212 -9.26 7.63 8.89
C PHE A 212 -8.39 7.44 7.66
N LYS A 213 -7.35 8.26 7.54
CA LYS A 213 -6.31 8.14 6.52
C LYS A 213 -5.00 7.75 7.18
N VAL A 214 -4.22 6.92 6.49
CA VAL A 214 -2.82 6.68 6.80
C VAL A 214 -1.99 7.30 5.69
N LEU A 215 -1.12 8.23 6.03
CA LEU A 215 -0.14 8.81 5.11
C LEU A 215 1.21 8.13 5.32
N ILE A 216 1.91 7.85 4.20
CA ILE A 216 3.24 7.22 4.18
C ILE A 216 4.09 8.01 3.17
N TRP A 217 5.26 8.52 3.60
CA TRP A 217 6.16 9.31 2.76
C TRP A 217 7.64 9.08 3.09
#